data_b9a7757d70853f2029dc4dd325adafd0
#
_entry.id   b9a7757d70853f2029dc4dd325adafd0
#
_cell.length_a   1.000
_cell.length_b   1.000
_cell.length_c   1.000
_cell.angle_alpha   90.00
_cell.angle_beta   90.00
_cell.angle_gamma   90.00
#
_symmetry.space_group_name_H-M   'P 1'
#
loop_
_entity.id
_entity.type
_entity.pdbx_description
1 polymer ?
#
loop_
_entity_poly.entity_id
_entity_poly.type
_entity_poly.pdbx_seq_one_letter_code
_entity_poly.pdbx_strand_id
1 'polypeptide(L)'
;MTNGAWHEMVRVFPARRWLAVATAAAGLVALTACGGPNTPGAPGGSPAPGPGGLLDRAPVATEAELAASPTAQAIRQRGQLIVGGELDLPLLSERNSITGETEGFDATLAKLLAKYIIGESAVKIAKATPETRETLLQVGTVDAVIRIYTITPQRAQKVAFAGPYLMSGQSIATLSRERSISKPADLDGKAVAAVAGTTSVDALKRVAPTAQVRTFGTANECIQALEAGQAVAYVHDLTVLAGAARLNDKIRVIGEPFTSDPYGIGLPPGDTEFKKFVNDWLAKIVQAGIWEELWKESLGTVVAGQPPAPPQLGSVPGS
;
A
#
# COMPACT_ATOMS: atom_id res chain seq x y z
N MET A 1 -10.41 20.48 -8.42
CA MET A 1 -11.50 19.60 -8.79
C MET A 1 -11.06 18.21 -8.37
N THR A 2 -11.53 17.69 -7.45
CA THR A 2 -12.51 17.31 -6.48
C THR A 2 -11.93 16.23 -5.57
N ASN A 3 -11.66 16.60 -4.30
CA ASN A 3 -11.18 15.69 -3.24
C ASN A 3 -12.34 14.84 -2.64
N GLY A 4 -13.32 14.46 -3.45
CA GLY A 4 -14.57 13.86 -2.97
C GLY A 4 -14.55 12.38 -2.60
N ALA A 5 -13.49 11.63 -2.90
CA ALA A 5 -13.50 10.17 -2.76
C ALA A 5 -13.20 9.64 -1.34
N TRP A 6 -12.68 10.46 -0.45
CA TRP A 6 -12.25 10.05 0.88
C TRP A 6 -13.29 10.26 2.00
N HIS A 7 -14.35 11.03 1.72
CA HIS A 7 -15.37 11.37 2.74
C HIS A 7 -16.22 10.19 3.24
N GLU A 8 -16.26 9.08 2.56
CA GLU A 8 -17.03 7.89 2.96
C GLU A 8 -16.18 6.75 3.57
N MET A 9 -14.85 6.90 3.64
CA MET A 9 -13.94 5.75 3.80
C MET A 9 -13.54 5.40 5.24
N VAL A 10 -13.81 6.22 6.26
CA VAL A 10 -13.28 5.95 7.60
C VAL A 10 -14.37 5.76 8.66
N ARG A 11 -14.94 4.57 8.70
CA ARG A 11 -15.53 4.02 9.92
C ARG A 11 -14.77 2.75 10.31
N VAL A 12 -13.75 2.90 11.13
CA VAL A 12 -13.10 1.77 11.81
C VAL A 12 -14.09 1.22 12.84
N PHE A 13 -14.68 0.06 12.59
CA PHE A 13 -15.58 -0.60 13.52
C PHE A 13 -14.79 -1.35 14.60
N PRO A 14 -15.19 -1.26 15.90
CA PRO A 14 -14.63 -2.11 16.93
C PRO A 14 -15.04 -3.58 16.68
N ALA A 15 -14.11 -4.51 16.93
CA ALA A 15 -14.31 -5.94 16.78
C ALA A 15 -15.55 -6.42 17.56
N ARG A 16 -16.62 -6.73 16.87
CA ARG A 16 -17.80 -7.42 17.44
C ARG A 16 -17.53 -8.93 17.42
N ARG A 17 -17.49 -9.49 18.62
CA ARG A 17 -17.52 -10.94 18.85
C ARG A 17 -18.81 -11.52 18.22
N TRP A 18 -18.65 -12.38 17.22
CA TRP A 18 -19.73 -13.17 16.66
C TRP A 18 -19.87 -14.47 17.47
N LEU A 19 -20.95 -14.59 18.17
CA LEU A 19 -21.46 -15.89 18.71
C LEU A 19 -22.11 -16.63 17.53
N ALA A 20 -21.57 -17.79 17.21
CA ALA A 20 -22.14 -18.70 16.23
C ALA A 20 -23.45 -19.31 16.78
N VAL A 21 -24.54 -19.12 16.05
CA VAL A 21 -25.74 -19.93 16.17
C VAL A 21 -25.87 -20.74 14.88
N ALA A 22 -25.70 -22.05 15.02
CA ALA A 22 -25.94 -23.00 13.95
C ALA A 22 -27.44 -23.32 13.89
N THR A 23 -28.06 -23.11 12.72
CA THR A 23 -29.34 -23.77 12.38
C THR A 23 -29.24 -24.34 10.99
N ALA A 24 -29.35 -25.66 10.93
CA ALA A 24 -29.45 -26.43 9.70
C ALA A 24 -30.91 -26.34 9.15
N ALA A 25 -31.03 -26.10 7.85
CA ALA A 25 -32.22 -26.44 7.09
C ALA A 25 -31.84 -26.85 5.67
N ALA A 26 -32.12 -28.12 5.39
CA ALA A 26 -32.01 -28.69 4.05
C ALA A 26 -33.22 -28.29 3.20
N GLY A 27 -33.01 -27.96 1.93
CA GLY A 27 -34.07 -27.72 0.94
C GLY A 27 -33.53 -27.90 -0.46
N LEU A 28 -33.82 -29.08 -1.03
CA LEU A 28 -33.70 -29.33 -2.48
C LEU A 28 -34.82 -28.59 -3.21
N VAL A 29 -34.51 -27.89 -4.32
CA VAL A 29 -35.46 -27.77 -5.45
C VAL A 29 -34.69 -27.59 -6.77
N ALA A 30 -35.26 -28.23 -7.78
CA ALA A 30 -34.73 -28.57 -9.08
C ALA A 30 -34.64 -27.43 -10.12
N LEU A 31 -33.88 -27.77 -11.15
CA LEU A 31 -33.72 -27.06 -12.45
C LEU A 31 -35.04 -26.69 -13.14
N THR A 32 -35.06 -25.49 -13.75
CA THR A 32 -35.70 -25.32 -15.10
C THR A 32 -34.94 -24.22 -15.84
N ALA A 33 -34.45 -24.58 -17.00
CA ALA A 33 -33.96 -23.69 -18.05
C ALA A 33 -35.12 -23.15 -18.85
N CYS A 34 -35.14 -21.84 -19.15
CA CYS A 34 -35.78 -21.29 -20.37
C CYS A 34 -35.23 -19.90 -20.67
N GLY A 35 -34.81 -19.72 -21.92
CA GLY A 35 -34.22 -18.47 -22.41
C GLY A 35 -35.29 -17.42 -22.75
N GLY A 36 -34.85 -16.18 -22.90
CA GLY A 36 -35.60 -15.02 -23.38
C GLY A 36 -34.77 -13.73 -23.29
N PRO A 37 -35.11 -12.68 -24.02
CA PRO A 37 -34.20 -12.03 -24.97
C PRO A 37 -33.47 -10.78 -24.42
N ASN A 38 -32.46 -10.37 -25.17
CA ASN A 38 -31.61 -9.18 -25.09
C ASN A 38 -32.23 -7.94 -24.46
N THR A 39 -31.58 -7.46 -23.36
CA THR A 39 -31.71 -6.10 -22.88
C THR A 39 -30.36 -5.35 -23.09
N PRO A 40 -30.38 -4.08 -23.57
CA PRO A 40 -29.15 -3.34 -23.86
C PRO A 40 -28.44 -2.86 -22.57
N GLY A 41 -27.15 -3.05 -22.57
CA GLY A 41 -26.08 -2.39 -21.84
C GLY A 41 -26.36 -1.62 -20.58
N ALA A 42 -26.00 -2.22 -19.42
CA ALA A 42 -25.60 -1.50 -18.23
C ALA A 42 -24.09 -1.21 -18.31
N PRO A 43 -23.61 -0.02 -17.88
CA PRO A 43 -22.19 0.31 -17.95
C PRO A 43 -21.40 -0.43 -16.86
N GLY A 44 -20.36 -1.16 -17.30
CA GLY A 44 -19.14 -1.41 -16.57
C GLY A 44 -19.23 -2.07 -15.20
N GLY A 45 -19.72 -3.31 -15.11
CA GLY A 45 -19.40 -4.17 -13.97
C GLY A 45 -17.96 -4.69 -14.14
N SER A 46 -17.11 -4.54 -13.11
CA SER A 46 -15.81 -5.20 -13.05
C SER A 46 -15.99 -6.70 -13.34
N PRO A 47 -15.12 -7.34 -14.12
CA PRO A 47 -15.22 -8.77 -14.37
C PRO A 47 -15.18 -9.54 -13.05
N ALA A 48 -16.05 -10.53 -12.91
CA ALA A 48 -16.01 -11.44 -11.76
C ALA A 48 -14.64 -12.12 -11.67
N PRO A 49 -14.10 -12.35 -10.46
CA PRO A 49 -12.83 -13.06 -10.27
C PRO A 49 -12.88 -14.40 -11.03
N GLY A 50 -11.93 -14.63 -11.93
CA GLY A 50 -11.79 -15.89 -12.62
C GLY A 50 -11.33 -17.01 -11.68
N PRO A 51 -11.50 -18.30 -12.01
CA PRO A 51 -10.95 -19.39 -11.24
C PRO A 51 -9.41 -19.28 -11.23
N GLY A 52 -8.80 -19.25 -10.04
CA GLY A 52 -7.36 -19.09 -9.82
C GLY A 52 -7.06 -17.90 -8.92
N GLY A 53 -5.92 -17.95 -8.19
CA GLY A 53 -5.46 -16.86 -7.34
C GLY A 53 -5.05 -15.63 -8.16
N LEU A 54 -4.92 -14.49 -7.50
CA LEU A 54 -4.53 -13.21 -8.11
C LEU A 54 -3.23 -13.33 -8.92
N LEU A 55 -2.24 -14.05 -8.40
CA LEU A 55 -0.97 -14.31 -9.09
C LEU A 55 -1.14 -15.19 -10.35
N ASP A 56 -2.07 -16.14 -10.36
CA ASP A 56 -2.28 -17.04 -11.50
C ASP A 56 -2.81 -16.30 -12.73
N ARG A 57 -3.60 -15.26 -12.52
CA ARG A 57 -4.21 -14.42 -13.55
C ARG A 57 -3.36 -13.23 -13.97
N ALA A 58 -2.26 -12.99 -13.25
CA ALA A 58 -1.38 -11.86 -13.51
C ALA A 58 -0.70 -11.97 -14.89
N PRO A 59 -0.56 -10.86 -15.62
CA PRO A 59 0.12 -10.85 -16.90
C PRO A 59 1.60 -11.22 -16.77
N VAL A 60 2.15 -11.79 -17.84
CA VAL A 60 3.59 -12.03 -18.01
C VAL A 60 4.07 -11.23 -19.23
N ALA A 61 5.24 -10.62 -19.11
CA ALA A 61 5.81 -9.81 -20.20
C ALA A 61 6.18 -10.69 -21.40
N THR A 62 5.88 -10.19 -22.58
CA THR A 62 6.35 -10.78 -23.85
C THR A 62 7.85 -10.54 -24.02
N GLU A 63 8.49 -11.33 -24.90
CA GLU A 63 9.91 -11.11 -25.23
C GLU A 63 10.17 -9.71 -25.80
N ALA A 64 9.23 -9.15 -26.57
CA ALA A 64 9.35 -7.79 -27.10
C ALA A 64 9.31 -6.70 -26.01
N GLU A 65 8.46 -6.88 -25.01
CA GLU A 65 8.39 -5.97 -23.86
C GLU A 65 9.66 -6.04 -23.00
N LEU A 66 10.17 -7.26 -22.76
CA LEU A 66 11.43 -7.44 -22.04
C LEU A 66 12.62 -6.84 -22.81
N ALA A 67 12.64 -7.00 -24.15
CA ALA A 67 13.69 -6.44 -24.98
C ALA A 67 13.77 -4.91 -24.90
N ALA A 68 12.69 -4.24 -24.53
CA ALA A 68 12.66 -2.79 -24.35
C ALA A 68 13.29 -2.29 -23.03
N SER A 69 13.68 -3.19 -22.11
CA SER A 69 14.31 -2.82 -20.82
C SER A 69 15.47 -3.76 -20.47
N PRO A 70 16.72 -3.31 -20.62
CA PRO A 70 17.91 -4.10 -20.21
C PRO A 70 17.85 -4.55 -18.75
N THR A 71 17.35 -3.71 -17.85
CA THR A 71 17.17 -4.04 -16.43
C THR A 71 16.15 -5.18 -16.24
N ALA A 72 15.00 -5.13 -16.91
CA ALA A 72 14.02 -6.23 -16.87
C ALA A 72 14.61 -7.54 -17.40
N GLN A 73 15.39 -7.50 -18.50
CA GLN A 73 16.09 -8.66 -19.02
C GLN A 73 17.09 -9.25 -18.01
N ALA A 74 17.89 -8.39 -17.36
CA ALA A 74 18.85 -8.83 -16.36
C ALA A 74 18.16 -9.49 -15.15
N ILE A 75 17.02 -8.93 -14.69
CA ILE A 75 16.21 -9.53 -13.63
C ILE A 75 15.68 -10.92 -14.07
N ARG A 76 15.13 -11.02 -15.28
CA ARG A 76 14.66 -12.29 -15.84
C ARG A 76 15.76 -13.32 -15.94
N GLN A 77 16.93 -12.95 -16.45
CA GLN A 77 18.10 -13.86 -16.54
C GLN A 77 18.58 -14.32 -15.18
N ARG A 78 18.54 -13.47 -14.18
CA ARG A 78 18.87 -13.81 -12.79
C ARG A 78 17.80 -14.70 -12.14
N GLY A 79 16.56 -14.70 -12.63
CA GLY A 79 15.45 -15.49 -12.08
C GLY A 79 14.92 -15.01 -10.74
N GLN A 80 15.25 -13.79 -10.31
CA GLN A 80 14.81 -13.23 -9.04
C GLN A 80 14.74 -11.72 -9.10
N LEU A 81 13.64 -11.12 -8.60
CA LEU A 81 13.49 -9.68 -8.37
C LEU A 81 13.92 -9.36 -6.93
N ILE A 82 14.87 -8.40 -6.77
CA ILE A 82 15.31 -7.93 -5.44
C ILE A 82 14.61 -6.61 -5.14
N VAL A 83 13.72 -6.62 -4.16
CA VAL A 83 12.92 -5.45 -3.78
C VAL A 83 13.33 -4.94 -2.40
N GLY A 84 13.65 -3.66 -2.32
CA GLY A 84 13.80 -2.96 -1.03
C GLY A 84 12.43 -2.81 -0.35
N GLY A 85 12.29 -3.40 0.83
CA GLY A 85 11.03 -3.41 1.59
C GLY A 85 11.24 -3.71 3.07
N GLU A 86 10.16 -3.92 3.77
CA GLU A 86 10.10 -4.42 5.16
C GLU A 86 9.10 -5.57 5.25
N LEU A 87 9.11 -6.30 6.38
CA LEU A 87 8.26 -7.46 6.61
C LEU A 87 7.52 -7.37 7.95
N ASP A 88 7.31 -6.16 8.45
CA ASP A 88 6.66 -5.83 9.73
C ASP A 88 5.62 -4.70 9.62
N LEU A 89 5.10 -4.47 8.41
CA LEU A 89 4.05 -3.49 8.13
C LEU A 89 2.73 -4.21 7.81
N PRO A 90 1.84 -4.40 8.78
CA PRO A 90 0.56 -5.08 8.59
C PRO A 90 -0.25 -4.47 7.44
N LEU A 91 -0.93 -5.29 6.65
CA LEU A 91 -1.71 -4.95 5.45
C LEU A 91 -0.86 -4.54 4.22
N LEU A 92 0.38 -4.13 4.40
CA LEU A 92 1.25 -3.59 3.36
C LEU A 92 2.35 -4.59 2.97
N SER A 93 3.17 -4.97 3.94
CA SER A 93 4.22 -5.97 3.74
C SER A 93 4.56 -6.60 5.08
N GLU A 94 4.05 -7.78 5.32
CA GLU A 94 4.30 -8.54 6.56
C GLU A 94 4.66 -9.99 6.25
N ARG A 95 5.41 -10.59 7.17
CA ARG A 95 5.65 -12.03 7.13
C ARG A 95 4.60 -12.74 7.97
N ASN A 96 3.82 -13.58 7.35
CA ASN A 96 2.89 -14.44 8.06
C ASN A 96 3.68 -15.42 8.95
N SER A 97 3.44 -15.35 10.26
CA SER A 97 4.20 -16.13 11.24
C SER A 97 3.90 -17.64 11.20
N ILE A 98 2.80 -18.04 10.57
CA ILE A 98 2.36 -19.43 10.45
C ILE A 98 2.90 -20.05 9.17
N THR A 99 2.74 -19.38 8.02
CA THR A 99 3.11 -19.92 6.70
C THR A 99 4.54 -19.53 6.30
N GLY A 100 5.11 -18.49 6.90
CA GLY A 100 6.39 -17.89 6.51
C GLY A 100 6.32 -17.05 5.24
N GLU A 101 5.16 -17.00 4.59
CA GLU A 101 4.93 -16.24 3.37
C GLU A 101 4.89 -14.73 3.63
N THR A 102 5.26 -13.96 2.63
CA THR A 102 5.08 -12.50 2.66
C THR A 102 3.72 -12.15 2.09
N GLU A 103 2.98 -11.27 2.78
CA GLU A 103 1.62 -10.87 2.40
C GLU A 103 1.41 -9.37 2.59
N GLY A 104 0.30 -8.84 2.08
CA GLY A 104 -0.06 -7.44 2.09
C GLY A 104 0.10 -6.77 0.72
N PHE A 105 -0.36 -5.52 0.62
CA PHE A 105 -0.46 -4.80 -0.65
C PHE A 105 0.90 -4.68 -1.36
N ASP A 106 1.90 -4.10 -0.70
CA ASP A 106 3.24 -3.86 -1.28
C ASP A 106 3.98 -5.18 -1.57
N ALA A 107 3.88 -6.16 -0.66
CA ALA A 107 4.51 -7.47 -0.86
C ALA A 107 3.90 -8.22 -2.05
N THR A 108 2.57 -8.19 -2.20
CA THR A 108 1.90 -8.82 -3.33
C THR A 108 2.15 -8.07 -4.64
N LEU A 109 2.20 -6.73 -4.59
CA LEU A 109 2.60 -5.92 -5.75
C LEU A 109 4.00 -6.28 -6.24
N ALA A 110 4.95 -6.52 -5.32
CA ALA A 110 6.29 -7.01 -5.66
C ALA A 110 6.25 -8.40 -6.32
N LYS A 111 5.43 -9.33 -5.80
CA LYS A 111 5.23 -10.66 -6.40
C LYS A 111 4.63 -10.59 -7.81
N LEU A 112 3.67 -9.68 -8.02
CA LEU A 112 3.06 -9.41 -9.33
C LEU A 112 4.08 -8.86 -10.34
N LEU A 113 4.96 -7.94 -9.92
CA LEU A 113 6.02 -7.42 -10.78
C LEU A 113 7.05 -8.52 -11.13
N ALA A 114 7.44 -9.35 -10.16
CA ALA A 114 8.32 -10.50 -10.42
C ALA A 114 7.66 -11.48 -11.40
N LYS A 115 6.38 -11.80 -11.22
CA LYS A 115 5.61 -12.64 -12.13
C LYS A 115 5.61 -12.05 -13.55
N TYR A 116 5.42 -10.75 -13.69
CA TYR A 116 5.45 -10.09 -15.00
C TYR A 116 6.81 -10.22 -15.68
N ILE A 117 7.91 -9.98 -14.96
CA ILE A 117 9.27 -10.03 -15.52
C ILE A 117 9.75 -11.47 -15.76
N ILE A 118 9.55 -12.35 -14.77
CA ILE A 118 10.24 -13.68 -14.71
C ILE A 118 9.30 -14.80 -15.19
N GLY A 119 7.98 -14.62 -15.06
CA GLY A 119 6.97 -15.69 -15.21
C GLY A 119 6.60 -16.35 -13.89
N GLU A 120 7.36 -16.10 -12.83
CA GLU A 120 7.16 -16.63 -11.47
C GLU A 120 7.25 -15.50 -10.43
N SER A 121 6.61 -15.67 -9.27
CA SER A 121 6.63 -14.68 -8.17
C SER A 121 7.92 -14.72 -7.33
N ALA A 122 9.08 -14.90 -7.97
CA ALA A 122 10.37 -15.04 -7.31
C ALA A 122 10.91 -13.68 -6.83
N VAL A 123 10.55 -13.31 -5.60
CA VAL A 123 10.96 -12.05 -4.96
C VAL A 123 11.89 -12.31 -3.78
N LYS A 124 12.94 -11.51 -3.67
CA LYS A 124 13.73 -11.35 -2.46
C LYS A 124 13.48 -9.98 -1.87
N ILE A 125 12.91 -9.91 -0.67
CA ILE A 125 12.77 -8.65 0.06
C ILE A 125 14.09 -8.38 0.79
N ALA A 126 14.76 -7.28 0.42
CA ALA A 126 15.91 -6.74 1.11
C ALA A 126 15.45 -5.64 2.06
N LYS A 127 15.91 -5.65 3.31
CA LYS A 127 15.52 -4.63 4.29
C LYS A 127 15.92 -3.24 3.80
N ALA A 128 14.93 -2.36 3.69
CA ALA A 128 15.09 -0.97 3.31
C ALA A 128 14.29 -0.07 4.25
N THR A 129 14.96 0.84 4.94
CA THR A 129 14.31 1.87 5.77
C THR A 129 14.03 3.13 4.93
N PRO A 130 13.20 4.08 5.41
CA PRO A 130 13.04 5.36 4.73
C PRO A 130 14.34 6.12 4.50
N GLU A 131 15.35 5.90 5.35
CA GLU A 131 16.66 6.57 5.26
C GLU A 131 17.63 5.86 4.30
N THR A 132 17.50 4.54 4.10
CA THR A 132 18.46 3.75 3.32
C THR A 132 18.01 3.44 1.89
N ARG A 133 16.70 3.45 1.61
CA ARG A 133 16.12 3.00 0.33
C ARG A 133 16.65 3.75 -0.90
N GLU A 134 16.95 5.05 -0.78
CA GLU A 134 17.52 5.85 -1.88
C GLU A 134 18.93 5.34 -2.24
N THR A 135 19.79 5.16 -1.23
CA THR A 135 21.14 4.63 -1.42
C THR A 135 21.13 3.22 -2.01
N LEU A 136 20.24 2.33 -1.52
CA LEU A 136 20.13 0.96 -2.04
C LEU A 136 19.81 0.91 -3.53
N LEU A 137 18.95 1.83 -4.02
CA LEU A 137 18.66 2.00 -5.45
C LEU A 137 19.85 2.56 -6.21
N GLN A 138 20.50 3.61 -5.67
CA GLN A 138 21.62 4.28 -6.33
C GLN A 138 22.85 3.38 -6.53
N VAL A 139 23.11 2.47 -5.58
CA VAL A 139 24.23 1.52 -5.66
C VAL A 139 23.84 0.18 -6.29
N GLY A 140 22.59 0.03 -6.73
CA GLY A 140 22.12 -1.20 -7.38
C GLY A 140 22.02 -2.43 -6.48
N THR A 141 21.90 -2.26 -5.16
CA THR A 141 21.69 -3.37 -4.21
C THR A 141 20.29 -3.98 -4.37
N VAL A 142 19.32 -3.19 -4.78
CA VAL A 142 17.95 -3.58 -5.08
C VAL A 142 17.55 -3.12 -6.47
N ASP A 143 16.67 -3.85 -7.13
CA ASP A 143 16.14 -3.52 -8.45
C ASP A 143 15.03 -2.47 -8.37
N ALA A 144 14.24 -2.54 -7.29
CA ALA A 144 13.12 -1.64 -7.03
C ALA A 144 12.93 -1.45 -5.52
N VAL A 145 12.25 -0.38 -5.13
CA VAL A 145 11.73 -0.18 -3.76
C VAL A 145 10.22 -0.10 -3.82
N ILE A 146 9.54 -1.05 -3.18
CA ILE A 146 8.09 -1.08 -2.99
C ILE A 146 7.82 -1.08 -1.49
N ARG A 147 7.69 0.12 -0.93
CA ARG A 147 7.57 0.33 0.52
C ARG A 147 6.99 1.69 0.81
N ILE A 148 5.65 1.85 0.66
CA ILE A 148 4.97 3.11 0.99
C ILE A 148 5.81 4.35 0.62
N TYR A 149 6.40 4.33 -0.59
CA TYR A 149 7.41 5.31 -0.98
C TYR A 149 6.76 6.52 -1.64
N THR A 150 6.37 7.51 -0.84
CA THR A 150 5.78 8.76 -1.34
C THR A 150 6.67 9.43 -2.37
N ILE A 151 6.14 9.68 -3.56
CA ILE A 151 6.79 10.46 -4.60
C ILE A 151 6.83 11.92 -4.14
N THR A 152 8.03 12.49 -4.07
CA THR A 152 8.23 13.93 -3.83
C THR A 152 9.25 14.48 -4.81
N PRO A 153 9.22 15.79 -5.13
CA PRO A 153 10.22 16.40 -6.00
C PRO A 153 11.67 16.18 -5.54
N GLN A 154 11.90 16.20 -4.23
CA GLN A 154 13.22 16.01 -3.64
C GLN A 154 13.72 14.56 -3.84
N ARG A 155 12.84 13.56 -3.69
CA ARG A 155 13.16 12.15 -3.90
C ARG A 155 13.35 11.83 -5.38
N ALA A 156 12.54 12.44 -6.26
CA ALA A 156 12.63 12.26 -7.71
C ALA A 156 13.91 12.83 -8.32
N GLN A 157 14.65 13.68 -7.60
CA GLN A 157 16.00 14.11 -7.99
C GLN A 157 17.07 13.05 -7.71
N LYS A 158 16.78 12.06 -6.88
CA LYS A 158 17.75 11.05 -6.42
C LYS A 158 17.52 9.67 -7.02
N VAL A 159 16.27 9.33 -7.32
CA VAL A 159 15.84 8.05 -7.87
C VAL A 159 14.72 8.27 -8.89
N ALA A 160 14.50 7.30 -9.77
CA ALA A 160 13.32 7.30 -10.63
C ALA A 160 12.10 6.72 -9.89
N PHE A 161 10.89 7.12 -10.32
CA PHE A 161 9.64 6.56 -9.81
C PHE A 161 8.75 6.11 -10.96
N ALA A 162 8.15 4.93 -10.82
CA ALA A 162 6.97 4.52 -11.57
C ALA A 162 5.72 4.65 -10.69
N GLY A 163 4.59 4.95 -11.27
CA GLY A 163 3.33 5.11 -10.56
C GLY A 163 2.68 6.48 -10.73
N PRO A 164 1.94 6.98 -9.73
CA PRO A 164 1.69 6.37 -8.41
C PRO A 164 0.88 5.07 -8.50
N TYR A 165 1.11 4.14 -7.57
CA TYR A 165 0.35 2.88 -7.51
C TYR A 165 -0.72 2.89 -6.42
N LEU A 166 -0.61 3.76 -5.43
CA LEU A 166 -1.57 3.92 -4.33
C LEU A 166 -1.55 5.38 -3.86
N MET A 167 -2.69 5.88 -3.38
CA MET A 167 -2.78 7.15 -2.68
C MET A 167 -2.97 6.91 -1.19
N SER A 168 -2.28 7.67 -0.36
CA SER A 168 -2.44 7.72 1.09
C SER A 168 -2.35 9.16 1.57
N GLY A 169 -2.12 9.37 2.84
CA GLY A 169 -1.87 10.68 3.45
C GLY A 169 -1.60 10.55 4.93
N GLN A 170 -0.97 11.56 5.49
CA GLN A 170 -0.61 11.59 6.91
C GLN A 170 -1.87 11.68 7.77
N SER A 171 -1.92 10.85 8.79
CA SER A 171 -2.98 10.81 9.79
C SER A 171 -2.35 10.73 11.19
N ILE A 172 -3.18 10.71 12.22
CA ILE A 172 -2.75 10.71 13.62
C ILE A 172 -3.24 9.43 14.29
N ALA A 173 -2.37 8.74 14.99
CA ALA A 173 -2.76 7.69 15.93
C ALA A 173 -2.47 8.11 17.36
N THR A 174 -3.34 7.70 18.28
CA THR A 174 -3.16 7.88 19.74
C THR A 174 -3.56 6.61 20.45
N LEU A 175 -3.25 6.52 21.73
CA LEU A 175 -3.91 5.52 22.57
C LEU A 175 -5.40 5.83 22.66
N SER A 176 -6.24 4.79 22.71
CA SER A 176 -7.70 4.92 22.77
C SER A 176 -8.23 5.70 23.98
N ARG A 177 -7.41 5.79 25.05
CA ARG A 177 -7.69 6.62 26.25
C ARG A 177 -7.40 8.10 26.06
N GLU A 178 -6.54 8.47 25.10
CA GLU A 178 -6.19 9.86 24.79
C GLU A 178 -7.39 10.55 24.13
N ARG A 179 -7.82 11.69 24.67
CA ARG A 179 -8.99 12.44 24.18
C ARG A 179 -8.69 13.88 23.83
N SER A 180 -7.48 14.36 24.15
CA SER A 180 -7.09 15.76 23.90
C SER A 180 -6.66 16.01 22.46
N ILE A 181 -6.46 14.95 21.66
CA ILE A 181 -6.07 15.05 20.26
C ILE A 181 -7.25 14.67 19.36
N SER A 182 -7.66 15.60 18.50
CA SER A 182 -8.75 15.43 17.54
C SER A 182 -8.41 15.91 16.12
N LYS A 183 -7.39 16.75 15.98
CA LYS A 183 -6.94 17.34 14.71
C LYS A 183 -5.43 17.66 14.78
N PRO A 184 -4.78 17.91 13.63
CA PRO A 184 -3.33 18.17 13.60
C PRO A 184 -2.86 19.33 14.49
N ALA A 185 -3.62 20.42 14.58
CA ALA A 185 -3.25 21.56 15.42
C ALA A 185 -3.19 21.23 16.94
N ASP A 186 -3.89 20.18 17.38
CA ASP A 186 -3.83 19.76 18.79
C ASP A 186 -2.49 19.13 19.18
N LEU A 187 -1.60 18.89 18.20
CA LEU A 187 -0.25 18.36 18.39
C LEU A 187 0.76 19.44 18.83
N ASP A 188 0.40 20.74 18.69
CA ASP A 188 1.30 21.82 19.08
C ASP A 188 1.72 21.71 20.54
N GLY A 189 3.02 21.89 20.80
CA GLY A 189 3.65 21.78 22.12
C GLY A 189 3.73 20.36 22.69
N LYS A 190 3.19 19.34 21.99
CA LYS A 190 3.12 17.96 22.49
C LYS A 190 4.26 17.09 21.92
N ALA A 191 4.63 16.05 22.68
CA ALA A 191 5.56 15.03 22.21
C ALA A 191 4.84 14.12 21.18
N VAL A 192 5.35 14.10 19.93
CA VAL A 192 4.78 13.37 18.80
C VAL A 192 5.82 12.43 18.22
N ALA A 193 5.49 11.14 18.11
CA ALA A 193 6.33 10.14 17.45
C ALA A 193 6.18 10.22 15.93
N ALA A 194 7.27 10.02 15.20
CA ALA A 194 7.30 9.86 13.75
C ALA A 194 8.48 8.96 13.36
N VAL A 195 8.38 8.28 12.21
CA VAL A 195 9.51 7.50 11.68
C VAL A 195 10.47 8.44 10.95
N ALA A 196 11.77 8.30 11.25
CA ALA A 196 12.82 9.10 10.61
C ALA A 196 12.83 8.91 9.07
N GLY A 197 13.15 9.96 8.32
CA GLY A 197 13.22 9.93 6.85
C GLY A 197 11.87 9.83 6.13
N THR A 198 10.74 9.96 6.86
CA THR A 198 9.39 9.96 6.28
C THR A 198 8.86 11.37 6.03
N THR A 199 7.83 11.47 5.19
CA THR A 199 7.07 12.71 4.94
C THR A 199 6.29 13.18 6.18
N SER A 200 6.08 12.31 7.18
CA SER A 200 5.43 12.63 8.46
C SER A 200 6.15 13.74 9.21
N VAL A 201 7.49 13.70 9.22
CA VAL A 201 8.31 14.73 9.92
C VAL A 201 8.11 16.11 9.29
N ASP A 202 8.09 16.19 7.95
CA ASP A 202 7.89 17.45 7.25
C ASP A 202 6.43 17.92 7.30
N ALA A 203 5.48 16.99 7.33
CA ALA A 203 4.08 17.32 7.54
C ALA A 203 3.85 17.93 8.92
N LEU A 204 4.42 17.34 9.98
CA LEU A 204 4.37 17.87 11.35
C LEU A 204 4.90 19.29 11.46
N LYS A 205 6.05 19.59 10.84
CA LYS A 205 6.61 20.96 10.82
C LYS A 205 5.65 22.00 10.25
N ARG A 206 4.76 21.59 9.31
CA ARG A 206 3.79 22.49 8.67
C ARG A 206 2.52 22.67 9.50
N VAL A 207 1.99 21.59 10.09
CA VAL A 207 0.65 21.60 10.72
C VAL A 207 0.69 21.78 12.24
N ALA A 208 1.83 21.50 12.86
CA ALA A 208 2.08 21.63 14.30
C ALA A 208 3.53 22.06 14.55
N PRO A 209 3.90 23.31 14.21
CA PRO A 209 5.30 23.75 14.18
C PRO A 209 5.97 23.77 15.56
N THR A 210 5.22 23.77 16.64
CA THR A 210 5.73 23.70 18.03
C THR A 210 5.71 22.30 18.61
N ALA A 211 5.26 21.28 17.85
CA ALA A 211 5.29 19.90 18.30
C ALA A 211 6.72 19.43 18.57
N GLN A 212 6.91 18.70 19.67
CA GLN A 212 8.18 18.06 20.01
C GLN A 212 8.29 16.73 19.27
N VAL A 213 8.75 16.77 18.02
CA VAL A 213 8.85 15.58 17.17
C VAL A 213 9.97 14.68 17.69
N ARG A 214 9.62 13.44 18.05
CA ARG A 214 10.55 12.37 18.42
C ARG A 214 10.59 11.35 17.31
N THR A 215 11.74 11.20 16.67
CA THR A 215 11.92 10.27 15.55
C THR A 215 12.43 8.93 16.04
N PHE A 216 11.89 7.85 15.41
CA PHE A 216 12.25 6.45 15.66
C PHE A 216 12.57 5.78 14.32
N GLY A 217 13.23 4.63 14.35
CA GLY A 217 13.64 3.89 13.15
C GLY A 217 12.50 3.15 12.48
N THR A 218 11.48 2.70 13.23
CA THR A 218 10.40 1.84 12.75
C THR A 218 9.03 2.29 13.26
N ALA A 219 7.96 1.83 12.58
CA ALA A 219 6.58 2.03 13.02
C ALA A 219 6.30 1.38 14.38
N ASN A 220 6.86 0.19 14.62
CA ASN A 220 6.70 -0.52 15.89
C ASN A 220 7.32 0.23 17.07
N GLU A 221 8.48 0.85 16.88
CA GLU A 221 9.09 1.71 17.92
C GLU A 221 8.22 2.94 18.23
N CYS A 222 7.56 3.53 17.21
CA CYS A 222 6.61 4.62 17.44
C CYS A 222 5.39 4.17 18.25
N ILE A 223 4.86 2.96 17.99
CA ILE A 223 3.76 2.38 18.78
C ILE A 223 4.21 2.13 20.23
N GLN A 224 5.40 1.57 20.43
CA GLN A 224 5.97 1.37 21.78
C GLN A 224 6.15 2.69 22.51
N ALA A 225 6.58 3.75 21.81
CA ALA A 225 6.71 5.09 22.41
C ALA A 225 5.37 5.66 22.87
N LEU A 226 4.26 5.40 22.14
CA LEU A 226 2.90 5.74 22.59
C LEU A 226 2.52 4.97 23.86
N GLU A 227 2.75 3.66 23.86
CA GLU A 227 2.37 2.79 24.99
C GLU A 227 3.17 3.13 26.25
N ALA A 228 4.44 3.48 26.10
CA ALA A 228 5.32 3.91 27.17
C ALA A 228 5.10 5.37 27.63
N GLY A 229 4.17 6.10 26.98
CA GLY A 229 3.91 7.52 27.29
C GLY A 229 5.05 8.48 26.90
N GLN A 230 5.98 8.03 26.06
CA GLN A 230 7.05 8.88 25.53
C GLN A 230 6.53 9.86 24.47
N ALA A 231 5.42 9.54 23.82
CA ALA A 231 4.69 10.41 22.92
C ALA A 231 3.18 10.29 23.18
N VAL A 232 2.42 11.35 22.95
CA VAL A 232 0.94 11.34 23.06
C VAL A 232 0.26 11.00 21.75
N ALA A 233 0.96 11.17 20.63
CA ALA A 233 0.50 10.86 19.29
C ALA A 233 1.62 10.28 18.44
N TYR A 234 1.23 9.51 17.43
CA TYR A 234 2.10 9.02 16.37
C TYR A 234 1.51 9.47 15.02
N VAL A 235 2.32 10.13 14.20
CA VAL A 235 1.92 10.60 12.86
C VAL A 235 2.61 9.73 11.81
N HIS A 236 1.79 9.15 10.94
CA HIS A 236 2.22 8.38 9.78
C HIS A 236 1.10 8.30 8.75
N ASP A 237 1.39 7.70 7.60
CA ASP A 237 0.39 7.42 6.58
C ASP A 237 -0.77 6.60 7.14
N LEU A 238 -1.99 6.95 6.73
CA LEU A 238 -3.21 6.26 7.18
C LEU A 238 -3.13 4.74 7.00
N THR A 239 -2.55 4.27 5.89
CA THR A 239 -2.39 2.84 5.59
C THR A 239 -1.57 2.10 6.66
N VAL A 240 -0.51 2.72 7.17
CA VAL A 240 0.33 2.17 8.26
C VAL A 240 -0.44 2.19 9.58
N LEU A 241 -1.09 3.31 9.89
CA LEU A 241 -1.83 3.47 11.14
C LEU A 241 -3.05 2.53 11.20
N ALA A 242 -3.72 2.29 10.07
CA ALA A 242 -4.82 1.32 9.98
C ALA A 242 -4.35 -0.11 10.26
N GLY A 243 -3.18 -0.49 9.72
CA GLY A 243 -2.54 -1.77 10.03
C GLY A 243 -2.20 -1.92 11.52
N ALA A 244 -1.64 -0.89 12.13
CA ALA A 244 -1.33 -0.87 13.56
C ALA A 244 -2.59 -0.99 14.42
N ALA A 245 -3.66 -0.24 14.10
CA ALA A 245 -4.93 -0.27 14.82
C ALA A 245 -5.67 -1.62 14.67
N ARG A 246 -5.48 -2.33 13.55
CA ARG A 246 -6.02 -3.68 13.34
C ARG A 246 -5.43 -4.68 14.34
N LEU A 247 -4.14 -4.56 14.62
CA LEU A 247 -3.43 -5.50 15.50
C LEU A 247 -3.45 -5.08 16.98
N ASN A 248 -3.75 -3.82 17.28
CA ASN A 248 -3.70 -3.28 18.64
C ASN A 248 -4.92 -2.40 18.90
N ASP A 249 -5.89 -2.95 19.64
CA ASP A 249 -7.15 -2.30 20.01
C ASP A 249 -6.98 -1.07 20.93
N LYS A 250 -5.80 -0.90 21.52
CA LYS A 250 -5.43 0.29 22.28
C LYS A 250 -5.08 1.48 21.39
N ILE A 251 -4.85 1.27 20.08
CA ILE A 251 -4.53 2.32 19.12
C ILE A 251 -5.81 2.81 18.44
N ARG A 252 -5.95 4.10 18.34
CA ARG A 252 -7.05 4.79 17.64
C ARG A 252 -6.48 5.73 16.59
N VAL A 253 -6.96 5.63 15.36
CA VAL A 253 -6.68 6.59 14.28
C VAL A 253 -7.67 7.73 14.37
N ILE A 254 -7.22 8.96 14.14
CA ILE A 254 -7.97 10.20 14.32
C ILE A 254 -8.14 10.91 12.99
N GLY A 255 -9.40 11.15 12.63
CA GLY A 255 -9.78 11.97 11.49
C GLY A 255 -9.35 11.42 10.14
N GLU A 256 -9.59 12.25 9.13
CA GLU A 256 -9.14 12.01 7.76
C GLU A 256 -7.65 12.35 7.61
N PRO A 257 -6.97 11.80 6.60
CA PRO A 257 -5.62 12.23 6.27
C PRO A 257 -5.56 13.73 6.00
N PHE A 258 -4.54 14.39 6.54
CA PHE A 258 -4.35 15.83 6.37
C PHE A 258 -3.30 16.19 5.29
N THR A 259 -2.77 15.18 4.59
CA THR A 259 -1.94 15.32 3.39
C THR A 259 -2.42 14.39 2.28
N SER A 260 -1.82 14.51 1.10
CA SER A 260 -2.00 13.57 -0.01
C SER A 260 -0.62 13.04 -0.40
N ASP A 261 -0.40 11.76 -0.16
CA ASP A 261 0.90 11.09 -0.32
C ASP A 261 0.81 9.99 -1.39
N PRO A 262 1.19 10.31 -2.66
CA PRO A 262 1.21 9.33 -3.75
C PRO A 262 2.36 8.35 -3.57
N TYR A 263 2.08 7.04 -3.50
CA TYR A 263 3.12 6.01 -3.42
C TYR A 263 3.57 5.59 -4.81
N GLY A 264 4.86 5.64 -5.05
CA GLY A 264 5.51 5.15 -6.26
C GLY A 264 6.43 3.96 -5.99
N ILE A 265 6.71 3.21 -7.04
CA ILE A 265 7.78 2.23 -7.06
C ILE A 265 9.07 2.98 -7.34
N GLY A 266 9.97 3.02 -6.35
CA GLY A 266 11.31 3.59 -6.53
C GLY A 266 12.17 2.68 -7.42
N LEU A 267 12.88 3.28 -8.37
CA LEU A 267 13.72 2.60 -9.36
C LEU A 267 15.10 3.24 -9.41
N PRO A 268 16.11 2.55 -9.99
CA PRO A 268 17.43 3.12 -10.19
C PRO A 268 17.37 4.48 -10.91
N PRO A 269 18.20 5.45 -10.50
CA PRO A 269 18.20 6.79 -11.13
C PRO A 269 18.58 6.71 -12.61
N GLY A 270 17.85 7.44 -13.46
CA GLY A 270 18.14 7.54 -14.88
C GLY A 270 17.68 6.34 -15.73
N ASP A 271 17.15 5.28 -15.16
CA ASP A 271 16.66 4.11 -15.92
C ASP A 271 15.24 4.36 -16.47
N THR A 272 15.19 5.10 -17.56
CA THR A 272 13.95 5.51 -18.21
C THR A 272 13.21 4.35 -18.86
N GLU A 273 13.93 3.37 -19.41
CA GLU A 273 13.37 2.17 -20.02
C GLU A 273 12.70 1.29 -18.97
N PHE A 274 13.34 1.05 -17.83
CA PHE A 274 12.76 0.24 -16.76
C PHE A 274 11.57 0.98 -16.10
N LYS A 275 11.67 2.31 -15.92
CA LYS A 275 10.54 3.13 -15.48
C LYS A 275 9.33 2.97 -16.41
N LYS A 276 9.54 3.08 -17.72
CA LYS A 276 8.46 2.88 -18.70
C LYS A 276 7.89 1.47 -18.62
N PHE A 277 8.73 0.46 -18.56
CA PHE A 277 8.33 -0.94 -18.45
C PHE A 277 7.45 -1.19 -17.22
N VAL A 278 7.82 -0.65 -16.05
CA VAL A 278 7.05 -0.78 -14.82
C VAL A 278 5.73 0.00 -14.89
N ASN A 279 5.70 1.19 -15.50
CA ASN A 279 4.45 1.93 -15.70
C ASN A 279 3.48 1.20 -16.67
N ASP A 280 3.99 0.63 -17.76
CA ASP A 280 3.18 -0.16 -18.70
C ASP A 280 2.59 -1.39 -18.00
N TRP A 281 3.36 -2.05 -17.15
CA TRP A 281 2.87 -3.14 -16.31
C TRP A 281 1.80 -2.68 -15.31
N LEU A 282 2.00 -1.57 -14.60
CA LEU A 282 0.98 -1.02 -13.68
C LEU A 282 -0.34 -0.76 -14.41
N ALA A 283 -0.29 -0.21 -15.63
CA ALA A 283 -1.48 -0.01 -16.46
C ALA A 283 -2.19 -1.34 -16.76
N LYS A 284 -1.44 -2.41 -17.06
CA LYS A 284 -2.00 -3.74 -17.35
C LYS A 284 -2.72 -4.34 -16.13
N ILE A 285 -2.12 -4.29 -14.94
CA ILE A 285 -2.77 -4.84 -13.73
C ILE A 285 -4.01 -4.04 -13.33
N VAL A 286 -4.04 -2.73 -13.60
CA VAL A 286 -5.25 -1.90 -13.42
C VAL A 286 -6.33 -2.31 -14.42
N GLN A 287 -6.02 -2.40 -15.71
CA GLN A 287 -6.97 -2.80 -16.76
C GLN A 287 -7.52 -4.22 -16.53
N ALA A 288 -6.72 -5.12 -15.99
CA ALA A 288 -7.13 -6.49 -15.67
C ALA A 288 -7.94 -6.61 -14.36
N GLY A 289 -8.19 -5.52 -13.63
CA GLY A 289 -8.88 -5.53 -12.33
C GLY A 289 -8.05 -6.11 -11.16
N ILE A 290 -6.80 -6.48 -11.42
CA ILE A 290 -5.90 -7.09 -10.43
C ILE A 290 -5.59 -6.11 -9.29
N TRP A 291 -5.39 -4.82 -9.62
CA TRP A 291 -5.14 -3.79 -8.63
C TRP A 291 -6.32 -3.66 -7.64
N GLU A 292 -7.54 -3.66 -8.14
CA GLU A 292 -8.75 -3.54 -7.31
C GLU A 292 -8.92 -4.76 -6.38
N GLU A 293 -8.66 -5.95 -6.90
CA GLU A 293 -8.70 -7.19 -6.12
C GLU A 293 -7.60 -7.20 -5.05
N LEU A 294 -6.38 -6.82 -5.41
CA LEU A 294 -5.27 -6.66 -4.46
C LEU A 294 -5.64 -5.70 -3.32
N TRP A 295 -6.29 -4.57 -3.65
CA TRP A 295 -6.75 -3.62 -2.65
C TRP A 295 -7.80 -4.26 -1.71
N LYS A 296 -8.78 -4.98 -2.27
CA LYS A 296 -9.84 -5.67 -1.48
C LYS A 296 -9.27 -6.73 -0.54
N GLU A 297 -8.30 -7.50 -1.01
CA GLU A 297 -7.68 -8.58 -0.22
C GLU A 297 -6.72 -8.08 0.87
N SER A 298 -6.26 -6.83 0.79
CA SER A 298 -5.33 -6.23 1.74
C SER A 298 -5.97 -5.08 2.53
N LEU A 299 -5.85 -3.86 2.03
CA LEU A 299 -6.34 -2.63 2.68
C LEU A 299 -7.87 -2.63 2.88
N GLY A 300 -8.62 -3.17 1.93
CA GLY A 300 -10.07 -3.29 1.98
C GLY A 300 -10.59 -4.16 3.13
N THR A 301 -9.72 -4.95 3.76
CA THR A 301 -10.10 -5.75 4.94
C THR A 301 -10.34 -4.89 6.19
N VAL A 302 -9.85 -3.67 6.22
CA VAL A 302 -9.95 -2.74 7.37
C VAL A 302 -10.51 -1.37 6.99
N VAL A 303 -10.49 -1.00 5.72
CA VAL A 303 -11.06 0.24 5.21
C VAL A 303 -12.45 -0.08 4.67
N ALA A 304 -13.49 0.48 5.29
CA ALA A 304 -14.87 0.26 4.85
C ALA A 304 -15.14 0.99 3.53
N GLY A 305 -15.99 0.40 2.68
CA GLY A 305 -16.43 1.02 1.42
C GLY A 305 -15.92 0.30 0.17
N GLN A 306 -16.15 0.94 -0.98
CA GLN A 306 -15.63 0.44 -2.26
C GLN A 306 -14.14 0.81 -2.41
N PRO A 307 -13.36 0.01 -3.17
CA PRO A 307 -12.00 0.38 -3.51
C PRO A 307 -11.98 1.79 -4.14
N PRO A 308 -11.00 2.62 -3.81
CA PRO A 308 -10.82 3.88 -4.53
C PRO A 308 -10.45 3.59 -5.99
N ALA A 309 -10.68 4.59 -6.86
CA ALA A 309 -10.14 4.49 -8.21
C ALA A 309 -8.60 4.38 -8.15
N PRO A 310 -7.98 3.49 -8.95
CA PRO A 310 -6.54 3.43 -9.07
C PRO A 310 -5.96 4.80 -9.43
N PRO A 311 -4.81 5.22 -8.85
CA PRO A 311 -4.20 6.49 -9.20
C PRO A 311 -3.85 6.55 -10.70
N GLN A 312 -3.99 7.73 -11.29
CA GLN A 312 -3.54 7.94 -12.67
C GLN A 312 -2.01 7.94 -12.71
N LEU A 313 -1.42 7.07 -13.53
CA LEU A 313 0.01 6.98 -13.72
C LEU A 313 0.56 8.28 -14.31
N GLY A 314 1.72 8.72 -13.85
CA GLY A 314 2.34 9.97 -14.29
C GLY A 314 1.62 11.23 -13.81
N SER A 315 0.66 11.13 -12.90
CA SER A 315 -0.17 12.27 -12.44
C SER A 315 0.52 13.22 -11.46
N VAL A 316 1.67 12.82 -10.91
CA VAL A 316 2.41 13.65 -9.96
C VAL A 316 3.81 13.97 -10.46
N PRO A 317 4.37 15.16 -10.13
CA PRO A 317 5.73 15.51 -10.51
C PRO A 317 6.74 14.47 -10.00
N GLY A 318 7.54 13.91 -10.93
CA GLY A 318 8.56 12.91 -10.64
C GLY A 318 8.13 11.45 -10.85
N SER A 319 6.82 11.20 -11.10
CA SER A 319 6.34 9.85 -11.47
C SER A 319 6.50 9.54 -12.95
#